data_a80993951834e9f9892c33fbe6b1a0da
#
_entry.id   a80993951834e9f9892c33fbe6b1a0da
#
_cell.length_a   1.000
_cell.length_b   1.000
_cell.length_c   1.000
_cell.angle_alpha   90.00
_cell.angle_beta   90.00
_cell.angle_gamma   90.00
#
_symmetry.space_group_name_H-M   'P 1'
#
loop_
_entity.id
_entity.type
_entity.pdbx_description
1 polymer ?
#
loop_
_entity_poly.entity_id
_entity_poly.type
_entity_poly.pdbx_seq_one_letter_code
_entity_poly.pdbx_strand_id
1 'polypeptide(L)'
;MDSRLKTFLKFIRIEHTIFDLPFVFIGIELGLLKTHIAFPYIKIILIAIAAILARISGMTINRLLDLPLDRENPRTKHRELVTGEIKISEARTIFIISSILFILVAFSLNILAGLLSPIVLLSFYLYPLTKRIPIISHFILGISIGIIVLAGYVGISGSFPMQWQLYGYSVFVALWIASFDVIYQDQDREFDRTKGIKSIPVLSQGKIKVPVLMINLVSSAFLIISSLGFLNLIFNLLSGLIIIISVHWIGRKHIDTIFKEFYLPIPFIILFGISLQLLL
;
A
#
# COMPACT_ATOMS: atom_id res chain seq x y z
N MET A 1 9.93 18.72 18.21
CA MET A 1 9.92 17.27 17.91
C MET A 1 11.36 16.81 17.90
N ASP A 2 11.68 15.79 18.67
CA ASP A 2 13.02 15.22 18.78
C ASP A 2 13.59 14.89 17.40
N SER A 3 14.88 15.17 17.16
CA SER A 3 15.56 14.91 15.89
C SER A 3 15.51 13.41 15.53
N ARG A 4 15.64 12.52 16.51
CA ARG A 4 15.52 11.08 16.33
C ARG A 4 14.12 10.64 15.87
N LEU A 5 13.06 11.23 16.44
CA LEU A 5 11.69 10.93 16.03
C LEU A 5 11.45 11.35 14.57
N LYS A 6 11.97 12.52 14.16
CA LYS A 6 11.88 12.95 12.73
C LYS A 6 12.58 11.96 11.80
N THR A 7 13.79 11.52 12.14
CA THR A 7 14.55 10.54 11.36
C THR A 7 13.78 9.22 11.27
N PHE A 8 13.20 8.74 12.37
CA PHE A 8 12.40 7.52 12.38
C PHE A 8 11.14 7.62 11.50
N LEU A 9 10.36 8.70 11.64
CA LEU A 9 9.16 8.92 10.82
C LEU A 9 9.47 9.01 9.33
N LYS A 10 10.59 9.63 8.98
CA LYS A 10 11.09 9.68 7.60
C LYS A 10 11.55 8.30 7.11
N PHE A 11 12.21 7.53 7.96
CA PHE A 11 12.66 6.17 7.65
C PHE A 11 11.51 5.23 7.29
N ILE A 12 10.41 5.27 8.06
CA ILE A 12 9.22 4.45 7.82
C ILE A 12 8.24 5.06 6.80
N ARG A 13 8.51 6.27 6.29
CA ARG A 13 7.61 6.98 5.36
C ARG A 13 6.19 7.10 5.92
N ILE A 14 6.03 7.79 7.04
CA ILE A 14 4.75 7.90 7.76
C ILE A 14 3.59 8.41 6.89
N GLU A 15 3.87 9.26 5.91
CA GLU A 15 2.90 9.76 4.94
C GLU A 15 2.21 8.64 4.14
N HIS A 16 2.93 7.56 3.83
CA HIS A 16 2.36 6.40 3.17
C HIS A 16 1.51 5.54 4.12
N THR A 17 1.81 5.55 5.42
CA THR A 17 0.95 4.87 6.42
C THR A 17 -0.42 5.54 6.49
N ILE A 18 -0.47 6.89 6.48
CA ILE A 18 -1.72 7.65 6.45
C ILE A 18 -2.52 7.35 5.18
N PHE A 19 -1.83 7.19 4.06
CA PHE A 19 -2.42 6.82 2.77
C PHE A 19 -3.04 5.42 2.76
N ASP A 20 -2.42 4.44 3.46
CA ASP A 20 -2.87 3.06 3.48
C ASP A 20 -4.07 2.83 4.42
N LEU A 21 -4.22 3.63 5.50
CA LEU A 21 -5.26 3.45 6.52
C LEU A 21 -6.71 3.42 5.98
N PRO A 22 -7.14 4.31 5.06
CA PRO A 22 -8.51 4.25 4.53
C PRO A 22 -8.86 2.91 3.90
N PHE A 23 -7.90 2.21 3.29
CA PHE A 23 -8.14 0.88 2.71
C PHE A 23 -8.40 -0.18 3.78
N VAL A 24 -7.73 -0.08 4.94
CA VAL A 24 -8.04 -0.91 6.10
C VAL A 24 -9.47 -0.65 6.57
N PHE A 25 -9.90 0.62 6.63
CA PHE A 25 -11.23 1.00 7.06
C PHE A 25 -12.33 0.54 6.10
N ILE A 26 -12.09 0.49 4.78
CA ILE A 26 -13.01 -0.13 3.82
C ILE A 26 -13.31 -1.58 4.24
N GLY A 27 -12.27 -2.34 4.56
CA GLY A 27 -12.44 -3.73 5.04
C GLY A 27 -13.19 -3.80 6.37
N ILE A 28 -12.89 -2.91 7.31
CA ILE A 28 -13.58 -2.82 8.61
C ILE A 28 -15.08 -2.54 8.42
N GLU A 29 -15.45 -1.52 7.66
CA GLU A 29 -16.86 -1.16 7.44
C GLU A 29 -17.66 -2.32 6.85
N LEU A 30 -17.13 -2.97 5.81
CA LEU A 30 -17.80 -4.12 5.19
C LEU A 30 -17.83 -5.34 6.13
N GLY A 31 -16.86 -5.48 7.02
CA GLY A 31 -16.86 -6.51 8.07
C GLY A 31 -17.89 -6.25 9.17
N LEU A 32 -18.12 -4.99 9.53
CA LEU A 32 -19.13 -4.60 10.51
C LEU A 32 -20.55 -4.91 10.06
N LEU A 33 -20.85 -4.72 8.78
CA LEU A 33 -22.15 -5.09 8.19
C LEU A 33 -22.50 -6.57 8.40
N LYS A 34 -21.49 -7.45 8.36
CA LYS A 34 -21.70 -8.89 8.56
C LYS A 34 -21.94 -9.26 10.00
N THR A 35 -21.26 -8.58 10.94
CA THR A 35 -21.19 -9.05 12.32
C THR A 35 -22.35 -8.55 13.18
N HIS A 36 -23.10 -7.51 12.78
CA HIS A 36 -24.16 -6.86 13.55
C HIS A 36 -23.75 -6.49 15.00
N ILE A 37 -22.43 -6.39 15.26
CA ILE A 37 -21.89 -6.06 16.58
C ILE A 37 -22.02 -4.56 16.79
N ALA A 38 -22.47 -4.14 17.97
CA ALA A 38 -22.36 -2.74 18.40
C ALA A 38 -20.88 -2.30 18.23
N PHE A 39 -20.68 -1.08 17.72
CA PHE A 39 -19.41 -0.54 17.22
C PHE A 39 -18.18 -0.96 18.05
N PRO A 40 -17.33 -1.89 17.55
CA PRO A 40 -16.26 -2.52 18.35
C PRO A 40 -14.97 -1.67 18.31
N TYR A 41 -15.01 -0.46 18.91
CA TYR A 41 -13.92 0.51 18.86
C TYR A 41 -12.56 -0.07 19.29
N ILE A 42 -12.51 -0.98 20.28
CA ILE A 42 -11.25 -1.63 20.70
C ILE A 42 -10.66 -2.44 19.55
N LYS A 43 -11.46 -3.24 18.84
CA LYS A 43 -10.99 -4.01 17.68
C LYS A 43 -10.52 -3.09 16.55
N ILE A 44 -11.23 -1.99 16.30
CA ILE A 44 -10.85 -1.01 15.27
C ILE A 44 -9.49 -0.40 15.60
N ILE A 45 -9.27 0.00 16.86
CA ILE A 45 -7.98 0.52 17.32
C ILE A 45 -6.88 -0.53 17.15
N LEU A 46 -7.12 -1.78 17.55
CA LEU A 46 -6.16 -2.87 17.40
C LEU A 46 -5.83 -3.15 15.92
N ILE A 47 -6.82 -3.11 15.03
CA ILE A 47 -6.59 -3.26 13.57
C ILE A 47 -5.73 -2.10 13.03
N ALA A 48 -5.99 -0.86 13.46
CA ALA A 48 -5.17 0.29 13.07
C ALA A 48 -3.72 0.14 13.58
N ILE A 49 -3.53 -0.30 14.83
CA ILE A 49 -2.21 -0.60 15.40
C ILE A 49 -1.52 -1.71 14.59
N ALA A 50 -2.23 -2.80 14.27
CA ALA A 50 -1.70 -3.88 13.44
C ALA A 50 -1.24 -3.36 12.06
N ALA A 51 -2.05 -2.52 11.41
CA ALA A 51 -1.69 -1.92 10.11
C ALA A 51 -0.43 -1.06 10.20
N ILE A 52 -0.29 -0.25 11.25
CA ILE A 52 0.91 0.57 11.50
C ILE A 52 2.14 -0.32 11.73
N LEU A 53 2.02 -1.36 12.56
CA LEU A 53 3.12 -2.29 12.85
C LEU A 53 3.55 -3.07 11.60
N ALA A 54 2.58 -3.56 10.82
CA ALA A 54 2.84 -4.21 9.53
C ALA A 54 3.58 -3.25 8.58
N ARG A 55 3.18 -1.98 8.52
CA ARG A 55 3.83 -0.97 7.69
C ARG A 55 5.26 -0.68 8.15
N ILE A 56 5.49 -0.52 9.45
CA ILE A 56 6.84 -0.35 10.03
C ILE A 56 7.72 -1.54 9.64
N SER A 57 7.25 -2.75 9.82
CA SER A 57 7.96 -3.98 9.46
C SER A 57 8.26 -4.03 7.96
N GLY A 58 7.25 -3.81 7.11
CA GLY A 58 7.39 -3.84 5.65
C GLY A 58 8.37 -2.80 5.12
N MET A 59 8.31 -1.56 5.60
CA MET A 59 9.25 -0.51 5.20
C MET A 59 10.67 -0.81 5.68
N THR A 60 10.81 -1.33 6.90
CA THR A 60 12.13 -1.61 7.47
C THR A 60 12.82 -2.76 6.72
N ILE A 61 12.11 -3.86 6.43
CA ILE A 61 12.69 -4.97 5.68
C ILE A 61 13.04 -4.58 4.24
N ASN A 62 12.19 -3.76 3.60
CA ASN A 62 12.49 -3.21 2.28
C ASN A 62 13.81 -2.41 2.29
N ARG A 63 14.00 -1.51 3.27
CA ARG A 63 15.24 -0.73 3.43
C ARG A 63 16.47 -1.60 3.68
N LEU A 64 16.33 -2.67 4.48
CA LEU A 64 17.42 -3.59 4.78
C LEU A 64 17.84 -4.38 3.54
N LEU A 65 16.89 -4.88 2.77
CA LEU A 65 17.17 -5.68 1.57
C LEU A 65 17.63 -4.83 0.39
N ASP A 66 17.14 -3.59 0.28
CA ASP A 66 17.54 -2.65 -0.77
C ASP A 66 18.88 -1.95 -0.48
N LEU A 67 19.45 -2.06 0.73
CA LEU A 67 20.65 -1.33 1.16
C LEU A 67 21.83 -1.39 0.16
N PRO A 68 22.15 -2.54 -0.47
CA PRO A 68 23.22 -2.58 -1.47
C PRO A 68 22.92 -1.71 -2.70
N LEU A 69 21.68 -1.73 -3.21
CA LEU A 69 21.24 -0.92 -4.34
C LEU A 69 21.14 0.57 -3.96
N ASP A 70 20.65 0.86 -2.75
CA ASP A 70 20.47 2.23 -2.26
C ASP A 70 21.79 2.98 -2.11
N ARG A 71 22.87 2.28 -1.78
CA ARG A 71 24.23 2.86 -1.69
C ARG A 71 24.75 3.36 -3.02
N GLU A 72 24.39 2.69 -4.11
CA GLU A 72 24.88 2.99 -5.45
C GLU A 72 23.94 3.94 -6.23
N ASN A 73 22.66 4.03 -5.85
CA ASN A 73 21.67 4.84 -6.54
C ASN A 73 21.78 6.31 -6.10
N PRO A 74 22.06 7.27 -7.02
CA PRO A 74 22.19 8.68 -6.71
C PRO A 74 20.97 9.28 -5.98
N ARG A 75 19.75 8.77 -6.24
CA ARG A 75 18.51 9.23 -5.61
C ARG A 75 18.37 8.74 -4.17
N THR A 76 18.83 7.53 -3.86
CA THR A 76 18.59 6.88 -2.57
C THR A 76 19.80 6.83 -1.63
N LYS A 77 20.99 7.25 -2.11
CA LYS A 77 22.22 7.30 -1.30
C LYS A 77 22.13 8.19 -0.04
N HIS A 78 21.11 9.05 0.04
CA HIS A 78 20.86 9.92 1.19
C HIS A 78 19.84 9.32 2.19
N ARG A 79 19.46 8.05 2.01
CA ARG A 79 18.55 7.35 2.93
C ARG A 79 19.23 7.11 4.27
N GLU A 80 18.45 7.14 5.33
CA GLU A 80 18.89 7.09 6.74
C GLU A 80 19.76 5.87 7.07
N LEU A 81 19.48 4.72 6.40
CA LEU A 81 20.25 3.49 6.57
C LEU A 81 21.58 3.51 5.80
N VAL A 82 21.64 4.25 4.68
CA VAL A 82 22.85 4.42 3.86
C VAL A 82 23.79 5.43 4.54
N THR A 83 23.26 6.54 5.04
CA THR A 83 24.03 7.58 5.73
C THR A 83 24.48 7.17 7.13
N GLY A 84 23.87 6.11 7.70
CA GLY A 84 24.14 5.66 9.07
C GLY A 84 23.42 6.44 10.16
N GLU A 85 22.48 7.34 9.79
CA GLU A 85 21.58 8.01 10.76
C GLU A 85 20.74 6.99 11.55
N ILE A 86 20.41 5.85 10.92
CA ILE A 86 19.87 4.64 11.55
C ILE A 86 20.86 3.51 11.28
N LYS A 87 21.33 2.85 12.34
CA LYS A 87 22.26 1.73 12.24
C LYS A 87 21.54 0.47 11.72
N ILE A 88 22.25 -0.39 11.03
CA ILE A 88 21.69 -1.67 10.53
C ILE A 88 21.16 -2.53 11.69
N SER A 89 21.85 -2.53 12.85
CA SER A 89 21.38 -3.23 14.04
C SER A 89 20.06 -2.66 14.57
N GLU A 90 19.92 -1.34 14.61
CA GLU A 90 18.69 -0.67 15.01
C GLU A 90 17.52 -1.02 14.05
N ALA A 91 17.77 -0.98 12.73
CA ALA A 91 16.78 -1.37 11.73
C ALA A 91 16.36 -2.84 11.88
N ARG A 92 17.29 -3.76 12.12
CA ARG A 92 16.97 -5.17 12.39
C ARG A 92 16.11 -5.33 13.64
N THR A 93 16.43 -4.62 14.71
CA THR A 93 15.65 -4.62 15.95
C THR A 93 14.24 -4.08 15.72
N ILE A 94 14.10 -2.96 14.99
CA ILE A 94 12.79 -2.39 14.61
C ILE A 94 11.98 -3.42 13.83
N PHE A 95 12.58 -4.08 12.83
CA PHE A 95 11.91 -5.11 12.04
C PHE A 95 11.41 -6.27 12.90
N ILE A 96 12.28 -6.83 13.76
CA ILE A 96 11.92 -7.98 14.62
C ILE A 96 10.81 -7.60 15.60
N ILE A 97 10.96 -6.48 16.31
CA ILE A 97 9.98 -6.05 17.31
C ILE A 97 8.64 -5.73 16.64
N SER A 98 8.63 -4.96 15.55
CA SER A 98 7.38 -4.62 14.87
C SER A 98 6.68 -5.85 14.28
N SER A 99 7.44 -6.83 13.77
CA SER A 99 6.89 -8.08 13.25
C SER A 99 6.26 -8.94 14.34
N ILE A 100 6.95 -9.10 15.50
CA ILE A 100 6.42 -9.85 16.66
C ILE A 100 5.17 -9.18 17.20
N LEU A 101 5.21 -7.85 17.41
CA LEU A 101 4.06 -7.09 17.90
C LEU A 101 2.88 -7.17 16.91
N PHE A 102 3.13 -7.09 15.60
CA PHE A 102 2.09 -7.28 14.58
C PHE A 102 1.40 -8.64 14.71
N ILE A 103 2.17 -9.73 14.82
CA ILE A 103 1.62 -11.08 14.99
C ILE A 103 0.80 -11.18 16.29
N LEU A 104 1.31 -10.67 17.41
CA LEU A 104 0.63 -10.70 18.69
C LEU A 104 -0.70 -9.93 18.66
N VAL A 105 -0.69 -8.72 18.07
CA VAL A 105 -1.91 -7.91 17.89
C VAL A 105 -2.89 -8.61 16.94
N ALA A 106 -2.43 -9.23 15.87
CA ALA A 106 -3.28 -10.00 14.96
C ALA A 106 -3.95 -11.18 15.66
N PHE A 107 -3.23 -11.94 16.50
CA PHE A 107 -3.80 -13.00 17.33
C PHE A 107 -4.80 -12.48 18.38
N SER A 108 -4.58 -11.29 18.94
CA SER A 108 -5.52 -10.68 19.89
C SER A 108 -6.84 -10.27 19.23
N LEU A 109 -6.86 -10.04 17.91
CA LEU A 109 -8.08 -9.78 17.16
C LEU A 109 -8.90 -11.06 16.97
N ASN A 110 -8.30 -12.08 16.40
CA ASN A 110 -8.86 -13.43 16.20
C ASN A 110 -7.79 -14.40 15.69
N ILE A 111 -8.07 -15.71 15.79
CA ILE A 111 -7.14 -16.78 15.38
C ILE A 111 -6.81 -16.68 13.88
N LEU A 112 -7.79 -16.40 13.02
CA LEU A 112 -7.58 -16.34 11.58
C LEU A 112 -6.63 -15.19 11.21
N ALA A 113 -6.82 -13.99 11.77
CA ALA A 113 -5.92 -12.86 11.55
C ALA A 113 -4.50 -13.20 12.02
N GLY A 114 -4.36 -13.84 13.19
CA GLY A 114 -3.09 -14.32 13.73
C GLY A 114 -2.38 -15.29 12.78
N LEU A 115 -3.08 -16.31 12.28
CA LEU A 115 -2.52 -17.31 11.35
C LEU A 115 -2.14 -16.71 9.98
N LEU A 116 -2.84 -15.68 9.52
CA LEU A 116 -2.55 -15.00 8.26
C LEU A 116 -1.42 -13.96 8.37
N SER A 117 -1.14 -13.46 9.57
CA SER A 117 -0.14 -12.39 9.76
C SER A 117 1.28 -12.74 9.31
N PRO A 118 1.82 -13.99 9.46
CA PRO A 118 3.10 -14.36 8.88
C PRO A 118 3.12 -14.32 7.34
N ILE A 119 1.99 -14.63 6.69
CA ILE A 119 1.86 -14.57 5.22
C ILE A 119 1.97 -13.12 4.73
N VAL A 120 1.36 -12.18 5.46
CA VAL A 120 1.49 -10.74 5.18
C VAL A 120 2.95 -10.29 5.32
N LEU A 121 3.65 -10.68 6.39
CA LEU A 121 5.08 -10.37 6.56
C LEU A 121 5.94 -11.00 5.47
N LEU A 122 5.62 -12.23 5.05
CA LEU A 122 6.32 -12.88 3.94
C LEU A 122 6.14 -12.10 2.62
N SER A 123 4.96 -11.55 2.35
CA SER A 123 4.73 -10.74 1.15
C SER A 123 5.64 -9.50 1.12
N PHE A 124 5.85 -8.84 2.27
CA PHE A 124 6.75 -7.70 2.39
C PHE A 124 8.23 -8.09 2.21
N TYR A 125 8.62 -9.29 2.66
CA TYR A 125 9.95 -9.81 2.46
C TYR A 125 10.21 -10.18 0.99
N LEU A 126 9.22 -10.76 0.32
CA LEU A 126 9.34 -11.21 -1.07
C LEU A 126 9.43 -10.03 -2.05
N TYR A 127 8.71 -8.93 -1.80
CA TYR A 127 8.66 -7.80 -2.72
C TYR A 127 10.05 -7.29 -3.15
N PRO A 128 10.99 -6.93 -2.24
CA PRO A 128 12.31 -6.45 -2.65
C PRO A 128 13.10 -7.49 -3.46
N LEU A 129 12.93 -8.78 -3.17
CA LEU A 129 13.60 -9.86 -3.88
C LEU A 129 13.10 -10.00 -5.33
N THR A 130 11.84 -9.66 -5.58
CA THR A 130 11.23 -9.75 -6.92
C THR A 130 11.65 -8.62 -7.87
N LYS A 131 12.35 -7.59 -7.39
CA LYS A 131 12.88 -6.49 -8.24
C LYS A 131 13.77 -6.96 -9.39
N ARG A 132 14.36 -8.15 -9.27
CA ARG A 132 15.15 -8.78 -10.34
C ARG A 132 14.29 -9.48 -11.40
N ILE A 133 13.01 -9.70 -11.12
CA ILE A 133 12.08 -10.36 -12.05
C ILE A 133 11.39 -9.26 -12.88
N PRO A 134 11.47 -9.33 -14.23
CA PRO A 134 10.88 -8.30 -15.08
C PRO A 134 9.41 -8.05 -14.75
N ILE A 135 9.01 -6.79 -14.62
CA ILE A 135 7.61 -6.34 -14.48
C ILE A 135 6.92 -6.77 -13.17
N ILE A 136 7.20 -7.98 -12.67
CA ILE A 136 6.46 -8.62 -11.57
C ILE A 136 6.53 -7.82 -10.26
N SER A 137 7.65 -7.15 -9.98
CA SER A 137 7.85 -6.41 -8.72
C SER A 137 6.75 -5.38 -8.45
N HIS A 138 6.29 -4.66 -9.47
CA HIS A 138 5.21 -3.67 -9.33
C HIS A 138 3.91 -4.32 -8.83
N PHE A 139 3.57 -5.47 -9.40
CA PHE A 139 2.34 -6.19 -9.03
C PHE A 139 2.47 -6.89 -7.66
N ILE A 140 3.64 -7.39 -7.29
CA ILE A 140 3.87 -7.96 -5.95
C ILE A 140 3.73 -6.87 -4.88
N LEU A 141 4.29 -5.67 -5.11
CA LEU A 141 4.05 -4.54 -4.21
C LEU A 141 2.56 -4.20 -4.13
N GLY A 142 1.91 -4.11 -5.28
CA GLY A 142 0.48 -3.83 -5.35
C GLY A 142 -0.35 -4.83 -4.57
N ILE A 143 -0.12 -6.14 -4.76
CA ILE A 143 -0.80 -7.22 -4.03
C ILE A 143 -0.55 -7.10 -2.53
N SER A 144 0.71 -6.84 -2.11
CA SER A 144 1.06 -6.70 -0.70
C SER A 144 0.29 -5.56 0.00
N ILE A 145 -0.04 -4.49 -0.73
CA ILE A 145 -0.88 -3.39 -0.22
C ILE A 145 -2.37 -3.72 -0.39
N GLY A 146 -2.78 -4.31 -1.51
CA GLY A 146 -4.19 -4.68 -1.76
C GLY A 146 -4.77 -5.62 -0.70
N ILE A 147 -3.95 -6.50 -0.12
CA ILE A 147 -4.35 -7.40 0.98
C ILE A 147 -4.87 -6.63 2.21
N ILE A 148 -4.49 -5.38 2.40
CA ILE A 148 -4.91 -4.53 3.54
C ILE A 148 -6.44 -4.43 3.64
N VAL A 149 -7.16 -4.36 2.52
CA VAL A 149 -8.62 -4.33 2.49
C VAL A 149 -9.20 -5.61 3.11
N LEU A 150 -8.67 -6.77 2.70
CA LEU A 150 -9.08 -8.07 3.24
C LEU A 150 -8.68 -8.22 4.72
N ALA A 151 -7.52 -7.71 5.11
CA ALA A 151 -7.04 -7.76 6.47
C ALA A 151 -7.94 -6.98 7.43
N GLY A 152 -8.45 -5.80 7.03
CA GLY A 152 -9.43 -5.03 7.82
C GLY A 152 -10.70 -5.84 8.08
N TYR A 153 -11.25 -6.48 7.04
CA TYR A 153 -12.43 -7.34 7.14
C TYR A 153 -12.19 -8.55 8.06
N VAL A 154 -11.10 -9.30 7.83
CA VAL A 154 -10.75 -10.48 8.64
C VAL A 154 -10.53 -10.09 10.10
N GLY A 155 -9.88 -8.96 10.35
CA GLY A 155 -9.63 -8.46 11.70
C GLY A 155 -10.93 -8.24 12.50
N ILE A 156 -11.96 -7.68 11.88
CA ILE A 156 -13.27 -7.44 12.49
C ILE A 156 -14.09 -8.73 12.59
N SER A 157 -14.22 -9.45 11.46
CA SER A 157 -15.20 -10.54 11.32
C SER A 157 -14.69 -11.89 11.81
N GLY A 158 -13.38 -12.11 11.85
CA GLY A 158 -12.77 -13.42 12.16
C GLY A 158 -13.02 -14.48 11.08
N SER A 159 -13.43 -14.09 9.87
CA SER A 159 -13.74 -15.01 8.77
C SER A 159 -13.30 -14.44 7.42
N PHE A 160 -13.17 -15.30 6.41
CA PHE A 160 -12.97 -14.82 5.04
C PHE A 160 -14.23 -14.12 4.50
N PRO A 161 -14.07 -13.07 3.67
CA PRO A 161 -15.21 -12.42 3.03
C PRO A 161 -15.90 -13.35 2.04
N MET A 162 -17.24 -13.33 2.07
CA MET A 162 -18.09 -13.98 1.04
C MET A 162 -18.47 -13.00 -0.08
N GLN A 163 -18.39 -11.69 0.22
CA GLN A 163 -18.74 -10.62 -0.71
C GLN A 163 -17.60 -10.42 -1.72
N TRP A 164 -17.88 -10.63 -3.00
CA TRP A 164 -16.90 -10.45 -4.07
C TRP A 164 -16.40 -9.01 -4.20
N GLN A 165 -17.21 -8.02 -3.75
CA GLN A 165 -16.85 -6.60 -3.75
C GLN A 165 -15.55 -6.33 -2.97
N LEU A 166 -15.34 -7.02 -1.85
CA LEU A 166 -14.10 -6.90 -1.07
C LEU A 166 -12.87 -7.34 -1.86
N TYR A 167 -12.99 -8.42 -2.61
CA TYR A 167 -11.92 -8.87 -3.50
C TYR A 167 -11.72 -7.87 -4.65
N GLY A 168 -12.80 -7.30 -5.18
CA GLY A 168 -12.74 -6.27 -6.20
C GLY A 168 -12.01 -5.01 -5.71
N TYR A 169 -12.32 -4.51 -4.50
CA TYR A 169 -11.56 -3.41 -3.88
C TYR A 169 -10.09 -3.78 -3.65
N SER A 170 -9.81 -5.01 -3.20
CA SER A 170 -8.43 -5.49 -3.02
C SER A 170 -7.65 -5.50 -4.34
N VAL A 171 -8.25 -5.98 -5.44
CA VAL A 171 -7.66 -5.99 -6.78
C VAL A 171 -7.49 -4.56 -7.31
N PHE A 172 -8.50 -3.70 -7.11
CA PHE A 172 -8.38 -2.27 -7.43
C PHE A 172 -7.13 -1.66 -6.79
N VAL A 173 -6.99 -1.80 -5.46
CA VAL A 173 -5.84 -1.26 -4.73
C VAL A 173 -4.53 -1.86 -5.24
N ALA A 174 -4.48 -3.17 -5.46
CA ALA A 174 -3.29 -3.84 -5.96
C ALA A 174 -2.83 -3.30 -7.32
N LEU A 175 -3.73 -3.15 -8.26
CA LEU A 175 -3.41 -2.64 -9.60
C LEU A 175 -3.06 -1.15 -9.56
N TRP A 176 -3.80 -0.37 -8.80
CA TRP A 176 -3.58 1.07 -8.70
C TRP A 176 -2.24 1.40 -8.03
N ILE A 177 -1.87 0.69 -6.95
CA ILE A 177 -0.55 0.82 -6.33
C ILE A 177 0.56 0.34 -7.28
N ALA A 178 0.35 -0.74 -8.03
CA ALA A 178 1.30 -1.18 -9.04
C ALA A 178 1.55 -0.08 -10.09
N SER A 179 0.48 0.60 -10.54
CA SER A 179 0.62 1.71 -11.50
C SER A 179 1.39 2.89 -10.92
N PHE A 180 1.15 3.21 -9.63
CA PHE A 180 1.90 4.26 -8.93
C PHE A 180 3.38 3.90 -8.76
N ASP A 181 3.68 2.63 -8.46
CA ASP A 181 5.07 2.16 -8.35
C ASP A 181 5.80 2.27 -9.69
N VAL A 182 5.12 2.04 -10.83
CA VAL A 182 5.69 2.30 -12.17
C VAL A 182 6.08 3.77 -12.32
N ILE A 183 5.20 4.71 -11.93
CA ILE A 183 5.49 6.15 -11.99
C ILE A 183 6.65 6.50 -11.06
N TYR A 184 6.66 5.94 -9.85
CA TYR A 184 7.68 6.20 -8.85
C TYR A 184 9.05 5.67 -9.28
N GLN A 185 9.10 4.47 -9.87
CA GLN A 185 10.33 3.82 -10.32
C GLN A 185 10.92 4.45 -11.60
N ASP A 186 10.14 5.22 -12.37
CA ASP A 186 10.67 5.94 -13.54
C ASP A 186 11.80 6.92 -13.18
N GLN A 187 11.84 7.39 -11.93
CA GLN A 187 12.94 8.22 -11.41
C GLN A 187 14.27 7.45 -11.34
N ASP A 188 14.22 6.12 -11.21
CA ASP A 188 15.39 5.24 -11.12
C ASP A 188 15.73 4.57 -12.46
N ARG A 189 14.99 4.86 -13.55
CA ARG A 189 15.09 4.18 -14.85
C ARG A 189 16.52 4.01 -15.37
N GLU A 190 17.30 5.08 -15.37
CA GLU A 190 18.68 5.04 -15.90
C GLU A 190 19.58 4.19 -14.97
N PHE A 191 19.43 4.32 -13.67
CA PHE A 191 20.15 3.48 -12.72
C PHE A 191 19.75 2.00 -12.86
N ASP A 192 18.46 1.71 -12.91
CA ASP A 192 17.90 0.36 -13.08
C ASP A 192 18.44 -0.29 -14.37
N ARG A 193 18.51 0.47 -15.46
CA ARG A 193 19.08 0.01 -16.73
C ARG A 193 20.54 -0.41 -16.56
N THR A 194 21.37 0.37 -15.85
CA THR A 194 22.79 0.01 -15.61
C THR A 194 22.96 -1.22 -14.73
N LYS A 195 21.97 -1.52 -13.87
CA LYS A 195 21.95 -2.69 -12.98
C LYS A 195 21.26 -3.92 -13.59
N GLY A 196 20.79 -3.83 -14.83
CA GLY A 196 20.09 -4.92 -15.52
C GLY A 196 18.70 -5.21 -14.96
N ILE A 197 18.10 -4.28 -14.18
CA ILE A 197 16.74 -4.38 -13.66
C ILE A 197 15.77 -4.07 -14.80
N LYS A 198 14.87 -5.01 -15.11
CA LYS A 198 13.91 -4.91 -16.22
C LYS A 198 12.53 -4.46 -15.72
N SER A 199 12.48 -3.27 -15.12
CA SER A 199 11.21 -2.64 -14.72
C SER A 199 10.40 -2.14 -15.92
N ILE A 200 9.10 -1.87 -15.73
CA ILE A 200 8.25 -1.29 -16.79
C ILE A 200 8.86 0.02 -17.33
N PRO A 201 9.36 0.96 -16.50
CA PRO A 201 10.03 2.15 -17.01
C PRO A 201 11.24 1.88 -17.92
N VAL A 202 12.05 0.88 -17.56
CA VAL A 202 13.21 0.48 -18.37
C VAL A 202 12.77 -0.13 -19.70
N LEU A 203 11.84 -1.08 -19.68
CA LEU A 203 11.34 -1.78 -20.86
C LEU A 203 10.57 -0.84 -21.83
N SER A 204 9.81 0.12 -21.29
CA SER A 204 9.08 1.12 -22.07
C SER A 204 9.94 2.30 -22.51
N GLN A 205 11.24 2.31 -22.16
CA GLN A 205 12.19 3.42 -22.44
C GLN A 205 11.65 4.77 -21.93
N GLY A 206 10.96 4.78 -20.79
CA GLY A 206 10.34 5.95 -20.19
C GLY A 206 8.99 6.36 -20.78
N LYS A 207 8.46 5.63 -21.77
CA LYS A 207 7.11 5.86 -22.30
C LYS A 207 6.05 5.24 -21.39
N ILE A 208 6.10 5.59 -20.09
CA ILE A 208 5.28 4.92 -19.05
C ILE A 208 3.80 5.31 -19.07
N LYS A 209 3.40 6.39 -19.77
CA LYS A 209 1.99 6.83 -19.80
C LYS A 209 1.03 5.75 -20.29
N VAL A 210 1.41 5.01 -21.33
CA VAL A 210 0.55 3.97 -21.89
C VAL A 210 0.35 2.79 -20.93
N PRO A 211 1.42 2.13 -20.42
CA PRO A 211 1.22 1.05 -19.44
C PRO A 211 0.51 1.52 -18.17
N VAL A 212 0.81 2.70 -17.64
CA VAL A 212 0.12 3.27 -16.48
C VAL A 212 -1.36 3.49 -16.78
N LEU A 213 -1.71 4.05 -17.95
CA LEU A 213 -3.10 4.23 -18.36
C LEU A 213 -3.85 2.89 -18.43
N MET A 214 -3.24 1.87 -19.04
CA MET A 214 -3.86 0.55 -19.14
C MET A 214 -4.12 -0.08 -17.77
N ILE A 215 -3.13 -0.04 -16.87
CA ILE A 215 -3.30 -0.55 -15.52
C ILE A 215 -4.39 0.24 -14.77
N ASN A 216 -4.41 1.57 -14.90
CA ASN A 216 -5.40 2.43 -14.27
C ASN A 216 -6.82 2.21 -14.80
N LEU A 217 -7.00 1.95 -16.09
CA LEU A 217 -8.30 1.61 -16.67
C LEU A 217 -8.84 0.30 -16.08
N VAL A 218 -8.01 -0.75 -16.03
CA VAL A 218 -8.40 -2.03 -15.43
C VAL A 218 -8.68 -1.88 -13.93
N SER A 219 -7.83 -1.16 -13.21
CA SER A 219 -8.01 -0.84 -11.79
C SER A 219 -9.33 -0.12 -11.55
N SER A 220 -9.63 0.94 -12.32
CA SER A 220 -10.88 1.69 -12.20
C SER A 220 -12.11 0.84 -12.54
N ALA A 221 -12.00 -0.09 -13.47
CA ALA A 221 -13.08 -1.03 -13.76
C ALA A 221 -13.40 -1.90 -12.53
N PHE A 222 -12.37 -2.47 -11.85
CA PHE A 222 -12.58 -3.20 -10.60
C PHE A 222 -13.21 -2.35 -9.51
N LEU A 223 -12.78 -1.08 -9.38
CA LEU A 223 -13.37 -0.13 -8.43
C LEU A 223 -14.87 0.08 -8.70
N ILE A 224 -15.24 0.35 -9.94
CA ILE A 224 -16.61 0.65 -10.36
C ILE A 224 -17.52 -0.57 -10.18
N ILE A 225 -17.11 -1.74 -10.65
CA ILE A 225 -17.93 -2.96 -10.52
C ILE A 225 -18.07 -3.42 -9.07
N SER A 226 -17.14 -3.04 -8.17
CA SER A 226 -17.21 -3.37 -6.74
C SER A 226 -18.16 -2.48 -5.94
N SER A 227 -18.86 -1.55 -6.58
CA SER A 227 -19.76 -0.61 -5.90
C SER A 227 -20.90 -1.33 -5.18
N LEU A 228 -21.18 -0.86 -3.96
CA LEU A 228 -22.19 -1.44 -3.06
C LEU A 228 -23.60 -0.92 -3.33
N GLY A 229 -23.71 0.23 -4.02
CA GLY A 229 -24.95 0.88 -4.35
C GLY A 229 -24.72 2.19 -5.10
N PHE A 230 -25.80 2.94 -5.36
CA PHE A 230 -25.77 4.10 -6.26
C PHE A 230 -24.83 5.22 -5.78
N LEU A 231 -24.87 5.57 -4.49
CA LEU A 231 -23.99 6.62 -3.97
C LEU A 231 -22.52 6.21 -4.02
N ASN A 232 -22.21 5.00 -3.55
CA ASN A 232 -20.86 4.50 -3.62
C ASN A 232 -20.35 4.42 -5.07
N LEU A 233 -21.21 4.08 -6.04
CA LEU A 233 -20.88 4.09 -7.46
C LEU A 233 -20.47 5.49 -7.94
N ILE A 234 -21.14 6.56 -7.53
CA ILE A 234 -20.78 7.93 -7.89
C ILE A 234 -19.36 8.26 -7.42
N PHE A 235 -19.04 7.96 -6.16
CA PHE A 235 -17.69 8.21 -5.60
C PHE A 235 -16.62 7.35 -6.27
N ASN A 236 -16.94 6.12 -6.63
CA ASN A 236 -16.03 5.23 -7.35
C ASN A 236 -15.79 5.72 -8.79
N LEU A 237 -16.81 6.20 -9.48
CA LEU A 237 -16.67 6.83 -10.82
C LEU A 237 -15.81 8.10 -10.75
N LEU A 238 -16.05 8.96 -9.76
CA LEU A 238 -15.23 10.15 -9.53
C LEU A 238 -13.76 9.80 -9.28
N SER A 239 -13.51 8.82 -8.41
CA SER A 239 -12.17 8.32 -8.11
C SER A 239 -11.48 7.76 -9.35
N GLY A 240 -12.17 6.93 -10.12
CA GLY A 240 -11.67 6.37 -11.38
C GLY A 240 -11.31 7.47 -12.40
N LEU A 241 -12.14 8.50 -12.51
CA LEU A 241 -11.88 9.64 -13.38
C LEU A 241 -10.61 10.40 -12.95
N ILE A 242 -10.45 10.67 -11.64
CA ILE A 242 -9.25 11.32 -11.10
C ILE A 242 -8.00 10.48 -11.39
N ILE A 243 -8.06 9.16 -11.23
CA ILE A 243 -6.96 8.24 -11.53
C ILE A 243 -6.56 8.33 -13.01
N ILE A 244 -7.52 8.34 -13.93
CA ILE A 244 -7.26 8.44 -15.38
C ILE A 244 -6.66 9.80 -15.74
N ILE A 245 -7.22 10.89 -15.19
CA ILE A 245 -6.72 12.26 -15.42
C ILE A 245 -5.29 12.41 -14.89
N SER A 246 -4.92 11.75 -13.79
CA SER A 246 -3.58 11.84 -13.20
C SER A 246 -2.48 11.45 -14.19
N VAL A 247 -2.75 10.56 -15.14
CA VAL A 247 -1.82 10.11 -16.18
C VAL A 247 -1.34 11.27 -17.09
N HIS A 248 -2.20 12.28 -17.30
CA HIS A 248 -1.83 13.47 -18.07
C HIS A 248 -0.63 14.21 -17.46
N TRP A 249 -0.53 14.21 -16.12
CA TRP A 249 0.48 14.96 -15.38
C TRP A 249 1.82 14.24 -15.25
N ILE A 250 1.91 12.96 -15.64
CA ILE A 250 3.17 12.22 -15.67
C ILE A 250 4.17 12.94 -16.56
N GLY A 251 5.36 13.23 -16.01
CA GLY A 251 6.42 13.99 -16.69
C GLY A 251 6.17 15.49 -16.82
N ARG A 252 5.04 16.03 -16.29
CA ARG A 252 4.72 17.46 -16.25
C ARG A 252 4.80 18.03 -14.84
N LYS A 253 4.53 17.22 -13.82
CA LYS A 253 4.64 17.58 -12.41
C LYS A 253 5.63 16.64 -11.72
N HIS A 254 6.21 17.13 -10.61
CA HIS A 254 7.02 16.28 -9.74
C HIS A 254 6.17 15.16 -9.14
N ILE A 255 6.76 13.98 -8.91
CA ILE A 255 6.05 12.80 -8.42
C ILE A 255 5.33 13.03 -7.08
N ASP A 256 5.98 13.76 -6.15
CA ASP A 256 5.38 14.09 -4.85
C ASP A 256 4.13 14.97 -4.99
N THR A 257 4.09 15.85 -6.02
CA THR A 257 2.92 16.67 -6.36
C THR A 257 1.80 15.79 -6.91
N ILE A 258 2.13 14.85 -7.82
CA ILE A 258 1.16 13.89 -8.36
C ILE A 258 0.58 13.05 -7.22
N PHE A 259 1.43 12.57 -6.30
CA PHE A 259 0.98 11.81 -5.13
C PHE A 259 -0.01 12.62 -4.27
N LYS A 260 0.36 13.82 -3.87
CA LYS A 260 -0.45 14.66 -2.97
C LYS A 260 -1.76 15.12 -3.59
N GLU A 261 -1.74 15.50 -4.88
CA GLU A 261 -2.92 16.07 -5.54
C GLU A 261 -3.90 15.02 -6.06
N PHE A 262 -3.41 13.86 -6.54
CA PHE A 262 -4.25 12.87 -7.21
C PHE A 262 -4.35 11.54 -6.47
N TYR A 263 -3.28 11.06 -5.84
CA TYR A 263 -3.31 9.74 -5.19
C TYR A 263 -3.81 9.81 -3.75
N LEU A 264 -3.29 10.73 -2.96
CA LEU A 264 -3.63 10.83 -1.53
C LEU A 264 -5.14 11.04 -1.26
N PRO A 265 -5.93 11.82 -2.04
CA PRO A 265 -7.35 12.01 -1.77
C PRO A 265 -8.23 10.78 -2.07
N ILE A 266 -7.83 9.94 -3.04
CA ILE A 266 -8.67 8.85 -3.57
C ILE A 266 -9.14 7.86 -2.50
N PRO A 267 -8.29 7.32 -1.61
CA PRO A 267 -8.72 6.39 -0.59
C PRO A 267 -9.80 6.96 0.33
N PHE A 268 -9.71 8.26 0.64
CA PHE A 268 -10.68 8.96 1.48
C PHE A 268 -12.01 9.19 0.76
N ILE A 269 -11.97 9.50 -0.54
CA ILE A 269 -13.18 9.67 -1.37
C ILE A 269 -13.93 8.33 -1.45
N ILE A 270 -13.24 7.23 -1.68
CA ILE A 270 -13.83 5.89 -1.75
C ILE A 270 -14.44 5.50 -0.40
N LEU A 271 -13.66 5.64 0.68
CA LEU A 271 -14.12 5.34 2.04
C LEU A 271 -15.37 6.16 2.38
N PHE A 272 -15.37 7.47 2.11
CA PHE A 272 -16.53 8.33 2.35
C PHE A 272 -17.76 7.87 1.56
N GLY A 273 -17.58 7.47 0.28
CA GLY A 273 -18.66 6.94 -0.55
C GLY A 273 -19.24 5.63 -0.02
N ILE A 274 -18.43 4.76 0.57
CA ILE A 274 -18.87 3.53 1.23
C ILE A 274 -19.62 3.88 2.51
N SER A 275 -19.01 4.67 3.40
CA SER A 275 -19.65 5.09 4.66
C SER A 275 -21.01 5.74 4.43
N LEU A 276 -21.11 6.64 3.45
CA LEU A 276 -22.38 7.30 3.11
C LEU A 276 -23.44 6.32 2.60
N GLN A 277 -23.03 5.35 1.75
CA GLN A 277 -23.94 4.31 1.25
C GLN A 277 -24.46 3.40 2.37
N LEU A 278 -23.68 3.18 3.42
CA LEU A 278 -24.04 2.30 4.53
C LEU A 278 -24.91 2.98 5.60
N LEU A 279 -24.89 4.32 5.62
CA LEU A 279 -25.74 5.13 6.55
C LEU A 279 -27.16 5.32 6.04
N LEU A 280 -27.40 5.12 4.74
CA LEU A 280 -28.69 5.29 4.06
C LEU A 280 -29.35 3.97 3.72
#